data_c1d9349a35f83299dd6d37dff3a386dd
#
_entry.id   c1d9349a35f83299dd6d37dff3a386dd
#
_cell.length_a   1.000
_cell.length_b   1.000
_cell.length_c   1.000
_cell.angle_alpha   90.00
_cell.angle_beta   90.00
_cell.angle_gamma   90.00
#
_symmetry.space_group_name_H-M   'P 1'
#
loop_
_entity.id
_entity.type
_entity.pdbx_description
1 polymer ?
#
loop_
_entity_poly.entity_id
_entity_poly.type
_entity_poly.pdbx_seq_one_letter_code
_entity_poly.pdbx_strand_id
1 'polypeptide(L)'
;MAVTKVLNQKQIYMIGSLRNEKIPHIAKKIRGLGFKAFDDWFSPGPEADEFWRKYEKVRGSTYKEALTNWAGRHVFEFDKHHIDKSDIGVLISPAGKSGHLELGYMIGQSKPCFIYFEKEPERWDVMYQFCFLNGGDICFSEEELFEALKKYKNNGYI
;
A
#
# COMPACT_ATOMS: atom_id res chain seq x y z
N MET A 1 -3.57 -7.19 39.38
CA MET A 1 -3.74 -7.63 37.98
C MET A 1 -3.27 -6.51 37.06
N ALA A 2 -2.17 -6.72 36.35
CA ALA A 2 -1.72 -5.76 35.37
C ALA A 2 -2.65 -5.84 34.16
N VAL A 3 -3.46 -4.82 33.95
CA VAL A 3 -4.18 -4.64 32.70
C VAL A 3 -3.12 -4.41 31.63
N THR A 4 -2.80 -5.42 30.85
CA THR A 4 -1.95 -5.29 29.68
C THR A 4 -2.68 -4.33 28.75
N LYS A 5 -2.24 -3.07 28.72
CA LYS A 5 -2.68 -2.09 27.75
C LYS A 5 -2.39 -2.73 26.38
N VAL A 6 -3.40 -3.21 25.70
CA VAL A 6 -3.27 -3.63 24.30
C VAL A 6 -2.88 -2.36 23.56
N LEU A 7 -1.59 -2.19 23.32
CA LEU A 7 -1.08 -1.09 22.52
C LEU A 7 -1.75 -1.21 21.15
N ASN A 8 -2.48 -0.17 20.79
CA ASN A 8 -3.18 -0.12 19.52
C ASN A 8 -2.12 -0.13 18.41
N GLN A 9 -1.89 -1.30 17.81
CA GLN A 9 -0.88 -1.47 16.77
C GLN A 9 -1.22 -0.60 15.57
N LYS A 10 -0.24 0.16 15.07
CA LYS A 10 -0.37 0.90 13.82
C LYS A 10 -0.55 -0.07 12.67
N GLN A 11 -1.47 0.27 11.77
CA GLN A 11 -1.74 -0.51 10.57
C GLN A 11 -1.04 0.10 9.36
N ILE A 12 -0.32 -0.74 8.64
CA ILE A 12 0.30 -0.41 7.37
C ILE A 12 -0.56 -0.96 6.23
N TYR A 13 -0.89 -0.10 5.28
CA TYR A 13 -1.47 -0.53 4.00
C TYR A 13 -0.33 -0.79 3.01
N MET A 14 -0.25 -2.03 2.54
CA MET A 14 0.74 -2.42 1.53
C MET A 14 0.26 -1.97 0.15
N ILE A 15 1.13 -1.30 -0.59
CA ILE A 15 0.84 -0.77 -1.92
C ILE A 15 1.78 -1.40 -2.93
N GLY A 16 1.25 -1.87 -4.05
CA GLY A 16 2.06 -2.46 -5.10
C GLY A 16 1.26 -3.19 -6.15
N SER A 17 1.95 -3.93 -6.99
CA SER A 17 1.35 -4.69 -8.08
C SER A 17 0.91 -6.07 -7.61
N LEU A 18 -0.26 -6.54 -8.11
CA LEU A 18 -0.69 -7.94 -7.98
C LEU A 18 0.31 -8.96 -8.54
N ARG A 19 1.26 -8.50 -9.34
CA ARG A 19 2.32 -9.33 -9.93
C ARG A 19 3.61 -9.33 -9.13
N ASN A 20 3.67 -8.57 -8.04
CA ASN A 20 4.86 -8.49 -7.20
C ASN A 20 4.75 -9.42 -5.99
N GLU A 21 5.33 -10.59 -6.11
CA GLU A 21 5.31 -11.63 -5.06
C GLU A 21 6.03 -11.22 -3.76
N LYS A 22 6.81 -10.14 -3.79
CA LYS A 22 7.45 -9.60 -2.58
C LYS A 22 6.45 -9.00 -1.60
N ILE A 23 5.28 -8.59 -2.06
CA ILE A 23 4.26 -7.93 -1.22
C ILE A 23 3.94 -8.78 0.02
N PRO A 24 3.45 -10.04 -0.09
CA PRO A 24 3.13 -10.82 1.09
C PRO A 24 4.36 -11.19 1.94
N HIS A 25 5.53 -11.35 1.34
CA HIS A 25 6.77 -11.62 2.07
C HIS A 25 7.19 -10.46 2.95
N ILE A 26 7.16 -9.25 2.40
CA ILE A 26 7.51 -8.04 3.15
C ILE A 26 6.45 -7.74 4.20
N ALA A 27 5.16 -7.91 3.88
CA ALA A 27 4.07 -7.77 4.83
C ALA A 27 4.25 -8.69 6.05
N LYS A 28 4.66 -9.93 5.84
CA LYS A 28 4.97 -10.87 6.91
C LYS A 28 6.09 -10.37 7.82
N LYS A 29 7.17 -9.84 7.24
CA LYS A 29 8.29 -9.26 8.00
C LYS A 29 7.87 -8.03 8.78
N ILE A 30 7.03 -7.18 8.19
CA ILE A 30 6.47 -5.98 8.84
C ILE A 30 5.63 -6.38 10.06
N ARG A 31 4.81 -7.42 9.95
CA ARG A 31 4.06 -7.96 11.10
C ARG A 31 5.00 -8.40 12.21
N GLY A 32 6.14 -8.98 11.87
CA GLY A 32 7.20 -9.35 12.82
C GLY A 32 7.81 -8.17 13.56
N LEU A 33 7.69 -6.95 13.03
CA LEU A 33 8.14 -5.72 13.69
C LEU A 33 7.08 -5.15 14.67
N GLY A 34 5.91 -5.76 14.76
CA GLY A 34 4.83 -5.34 15.66
C GLY A 34 3.79 -4.41 15.04
N PHE A 35 3.76 -4.30 13.72
CA PHE A 35 2.70 -3.61 12.99
C PHE A 35 1.61 -4.58 12.55
N LYS A 36 0.41 -4.05 12.30
CA LYS A 36 -0.54 -4.72 11.41
C LYS A 36 -0.14 -4.38 9.98
N ALA A 37 -0.28 -5.32 9.05
CA ALA A 37 -0.03 -5.07 7.64
C ALA A 37 -1.23 -5.60 6.84
N PHE A 38 -1.82 -4.74 6.04
CA PHE A 38 -2.94 -5.09 5.17
C PHE A 38 -2.42 -5.30 3.74
N ASP A 39 -2.44 -6.54 3.30
CA ASP A 39 -2.06 -6.99 1.96
C ASP A 39 -3.12 -7.91 1.32
N ASP A 40 -4.31 -7.95 1.89
CA ASP A 40 -5.35 -8.92 1.51
C ASP A 40 -5.88 -8.72 0.08
N TRP A 41 -5.71 -7.51 -0.46
CA TRP A 41 -6.00 -7.22 -1.87
C TRP A 41 -5.17 -8.06 -2.85
N PHE A 42 -4.08 -8.67 -2.38
CA PHE A 42 -3.21 -9.52 -3.19
C PHE A 42 -3.83 -10.90 -3.47
N SER A 43 -4.78 -11.32 -2.64
CA SER A 43 -5.34 -12.68 -2.66
C SER A 43 -6.03 -13.10 -3.98
N PRO A 44 -6.71 -12.21 -4.74
CA PRO A 44 -7.33 -12.60 -6.01
C PRO A 44 -6.34 -13.04 -7.09
N GLY A 45 -5.07 -12.68 -6.95
CA GLY A 45 -4.03 -13.07 -7.88
C GLY A 45 -3.77 -12.09 -9.03
N PRO A 46 -2.72 -12.35 -9.83
CA PRO A 46 -2.19 -11.38 -10.79
C PRO A 46 -3.08 -11.12 -11.99
N GLU A 47 -4.09 -11.94 -12.22
CA GLU A 47 -4.99 -11.85 -13.38
C GLU A 47 -6.33 -11.20 -13.06
N ALA A 48 -6.52 -10.72 -11.83
CA ALA A 48 -7.80 -10.16 -11.37
C ALA A 48 -8.31 -9.02 -12.27
N ASP A 49 -7.43 -8.12 -12.68
CA ASP A 49 -7.79 -7.00 -13.56
C ASP A 49 -8.27 -7.49 -14.93
N GLU A 50 -7.64 -8.51 -15.47
CA GLU A 50 -7.99 -9.06 -16.76
C GLU A 50 -9.31 -9.82 -16.72
N PHE A 51 -9.61 -10.54 -15.64
CA PHE A 51 -10.91 -11.17 -15.45
C PHE A 51 -12.03 -10.14 -15.36
N TRP A 52 -11.82 -9.05 -14.64
CA TRP A 52 -12.76 -7.94 -14.58
C TRP A 52 -13.00 -7.32 -15.94
N ARG A 53 -11.95 -7.04 -16.68
CA ARG A 53 -12.02 -6.47 -18.03
C ARG A 53 -12.82 -7.36 -18.97
N LYS A 54 -12.56 -8.67 -19.00
CA LYS A 54 -13.27 -9.64 -19.83
C LYS A 54 -14.76 -9.68 -19.48
N TYR A 55 -15.08 -9.71 -18.21
CA TYR A 55 -16.46 -9.70 -17.72
C TYR A 55 -17.20 -8.44 -18.19
N GLU A 56 -16.62 -7.28 -18.02
CA GLU A 56 -17.25 -6.02 -18.40
C GLU A 56 -17.40 -5.88 -19.92
N LYS A 57 -16.45 -6.41 -20.70
CA LYS A 57 -16.58 -6.46 -22.16
C LYS A 57 -17.74 -7.34 -22.63
N VAL A 58 -17.96 -8.47 -21.99
CA VAL A 58 -19.13 -9.32 -22.27
C VAL A 58 -20.43 -8.56 -22.00
N ARG A 59 -20.46 -7.71 -20.98
CA ARG A 59 -21.61 -6.85 -20.69
C ARG A 59 -21.78 -5.67 -21.64
N GLY A 60 -20.80 -5.40 -22.50
CA GLY A 60 -20.80 -4.26 -23.40
C GLY A 60 -20.45 -2.94 -22.73
N SER A 61 -19.83 -2.95 -21.54
CA SER A 61 -19.43 -1.75 -20.81
C SER A 61 -18.20 -1.10 -21.43
N THR A 62 -18.19 0.24 -21.48
CA THR A 62 -16.94 0.99 -21.66
C THR A 62 -16.11 0.95 -20.38
N TYR A 63 -14.83 1.31 -20.48
CA TYR A 63 -13.97 1.40 -19.30
C TYR A 63 -14.55 2.34 -18.23
N LYS A 64 -15.05 3.50 -18.66
CA LYS A 64 -15.64 4.49 -17.74
C LYS A 64 -16.89 3.94 -17.05
N GLU A 65 -17.74 3.23 -17.76
CA GLU A 65 -18.92 2.57 -17.18
C GLU A 65 -18.52 1.47 -16.23
N ALA A 66 -17.53 0.64 -16.59
CA ALA A 66 -17.02 -0.44 -15.75
C ALA A 66 -16.50 0.07 -14.40
N LEU A 67 -15.87 1.25 -14.36
CA LEU A 67 -15.40 1.88 -13.12
C LEU A 67 -16.53 2.19 -12.15
N THR A 68 -17.75 2.40 -12.65
CA THR A 68 -18.92 2.72 -11.83
C THR A 68 -19.87 1.53 -11.62
N ASN A 69 -19.63 0.42 -12.30
CA ASN A 69 -20.37 -0.81 -12.11
C ASN A 69 -19.95 -1.55 -10.84
N TRP A 70 -20.82 -2.41 -10.32
CA TRP A 70 -20.63 -3.04 -9.00
C TRP A 70 -19.32 -3.81 -8.85
N ALA A 71 -18.89 -4.54 -9.87
CA ALA A 71 -17.65 -5.33 -9.76
C ALA A 71 -16.43 -4.44 -9.46
N GLY A 72 -16.28 -3.35 -10.21
CA GLY A 72 -15.19 -2.39 -9.98
C GLY A 72 -15.37 -1.61 -8.68
N ARG A 73 -16.57 -1.10 -8.42
CA ARG A 73 -16.90 -0.37 -7.19
C ARG A 73 -16.67 -1.19 -5.94
N HIS A 74 -17.05 -2.45 -5.94
CA HIS A 74 -16.87 -3.34 -4.81
C HIS A 74 -15.39 -3.45 -4.40
N VAL A 75 -14.52 -3.67 -5.36
CA VAL A 75 -13.06 -3.75 -5.12
C VAL A 75 -12.53 -2.40 -4.63
N PHE A 76 -12.88 -1.33 -5.32
CA PHE A 76 -12.43 0.01 -4.95
C PHE A 76 -12.88 0.41 -3.52
N GLU A 77 -14.14 0.21 -3.19
CA GLU A 77 -14.67 0.57 -1.87
C GLU A 77 -14.02 -0.25 -0.76
N PHE A 78 -13.76 -1.54 -1.01
CA PHE A 78 -13.05 -2.40 -0.07
C PHE A 78 -11.61 -1.90 0.17
N ASP A 79 -10.87 -1.67 -0.89
CA ASP A 79 -9.48 -1.20 -0.78
C ASP A 79 -9.42 0.19 -0.13
N LYS A 80 -10.28 1.12 -0.56
CA LYS A 80 -10.36 2.46 0.01
C LYS A 80 -10.69 2.44 1.50
N HIS A 81 -11.60 1.57 1.93
CA HIS A 81 -11.93 1.42 3.34
C HIS A 81 -10.68 1.04 4.16
N HIS A 82 -9.88 0.11 3.67
CA HIS A 82 -8.67 -0.32 4.35
C HIS A 82 -7.55 0.71 4.27
N ILE A 83 -7.45 1.45 3.16
CA ILE A 83 -6.56 2.61 3.06
C ILE A 83 -6.91 3.64 4.13
N ASP A 84 -8.19 4.01 4.22
CA ASP A 84 -8.66 5.03 5.17
C ASP A 84 -8.44 4.62 6.62
N LYS A 85 -8.54 3.33 6.93
CA LYS A 85 -8.28 2.79 8.27
C LYS A 85 -6.80 2.65 8.61
N SER A 86 -5.94 2.68 7.62
CA SER A 86 -4.50 2.49 7.83
C SER A 86 -3.82 3.78 8.25
N ASP A 87 -2.79 3.64 9.05
CA ASP A 87 -2.01 4.76 9.59
C ASP A 87 -0.81 5.13 8.72
N ILE A 88 -0.29 4.15 7.98
CA ILE A 88 0.97 4.22 7.24
C ILE A 88 0.79 3.55 5.89
N GLY A 89 1.37 4.13 4.84
CA GLY A 89 1.46 3.49 3.53
C GLY A 89 2.88 2.97 3.26
N VAL A 90 2.98 1.77 2.69
CA VAL A 90 4.27 1.23 2.22
C VAL A 90 4.11 0.73 0.80
N LEU A 91 4.76 1.40 -0.14
CA LEU A 91 4.78 0.99 -1.54
C LEU A 91 6.02 0.16 -1.83
N ILE A 92 5.80 -1.02 -2.39
CA ILE A 92 6.87 -1.92 -2.84
C ILE A 92 6.98 -1.82 -4.35
N SER A 93 8.09 -1.29 -4.83
CA SER A 93 8.37 -1.20 -6.26
C SER A 93 8.74 -2.59 -6.84
N PRO A 94 8.36 -2.92 -8.07
CA PRO A 94 7.64 -2.05 -9.02
C PRO A 94 6.14 -1.95 -8.70
N ALA A 95 5.58 -0.78 -8.91
CA ALA A 95 4.17 -0.52 -8.74
C ALA A 95 3.65 0.34 -9.90
N GLY A 96 2.45 0.05 -10.35
CA GLY A 96 1.82 0.76 -11.46
C GLY A 96 1.11 2.03 -11.02
N LYS A 97 0.23 2.50 -11.89
CA LYS A 97 -0.53 3.74 -11.71
C LYS A 97 -1.44 3.68 -10.48
N SER A 98 -2.11 2.53 -10.26
CA SER A 98 -2.99 2.33 -9.10
C SER A 98 -2.26 2.56 -7.79
N GLY A 99 -1.09 1.93 -7.63
CA GLY A 99 -0.28 2.09 -6.44
C GLY A 99 0.15 3.53 -6.21
N HIS A 100 0.51 4.25 -7.26
CA HIS A 100 0.88 5.67 -7.14
C HIS A 100 -0.32 6.55 -6.80
N LEU A 101 -1.53 6.26 -7.30
CA LEU A 101 -2.75 6.95 -6.89
C LEU A 101 -3.05 6.72 -5.40
N GLU A 102 -2.94 5.49 -4.94
CA GLU A 102 -3.14 5.15 -3.53
C GLU A 102 -2.12 5.83 -2.62
N LEU A 103 -0.86 5.81 -3.01
CA LEU A 103 0.23 6.46 -2.30
C LEU A 103 -0.02 7.97 -2.16
N GLY A 104 -0.34 8.64 -3.26
CA GLY A 104 -0.65 10.07 -3.25
C GLY A 104 -1.87 10.41 -2.40
N TYR A 105 -2.89 9.56 -2.45
CA TYR A 105 -4.09 9.72 -1.62
C TYR A 105 -3.75 9.65 -0.12
N MET A 106 -2.95 8.68 0.29
CA MET A 106 -2.52 8.53 1.69
C MET A 106 -1.66 9.71 2.16
N ILE A 107 -0.71 10.14 1.33
CA ILE A 107 0.12 11.31 1.63
C ILE A 107 -0.75 12.57 1.80
N GLY A 108 -1.74 12.74 0.93
CA GLY A 108 -2.70 13.84 1.02
C GLY A 108 -3.58 13.80 2.27
N GLN A 109 -3.73 12.63 2.88
CA GLN A 109 -4.39 12.44 4.18
C GLN A 109 -3.44 12.67 5.37
N SER A 110 -2.27 13.20 5.15
CA SER A 110 -1.23 13.45 6.17
C SER A 110 -0.69 12.17 6.81
N LYS A 111 -0.72 11.06 6.11
CA LYS A 111 -0.15 9.80 6.57
C LYS A 111 1.31 9.67 6.12
N PRO A 112 2.20 9.14 6.98
CA PRO A 112 3.56 8.83 6.54
C PRO A 112 3.52 7.68 5.56
N CYS A 113 4.28 7.81 4.47
CA CYS A 113 4.39 6.79 3.44
C CYS A 113 5.85 6.50 3.14
N PHE A 114 6.14 5.23 2.94
CA PHE A 114 7.49 4.75 2.65
C PHE A 114 7.47 4.06 1.30
N ILE A 115 8.52 4.29 0.50
CA ILE A 115 8.72 3.55 -0.75
C ILE A 115 9.96 2.68 -0.60
N TYR A 116 9.84 1.43 -1.04
CA TYR A 116 10.96 0.54 -1.21
C TYR A 116 11.24 0.33 -2.70
N PHE A 117 12.41 0.79 -3.12
CA PHE A 117 13.01 0.49 -4.41
C PHE A 117 14.09 -0.56 -4.23
N GLU A 118 13.99 -1.69 -4.92
CA GLU A 118 15.05 -2.70 -4.91
C GLU A 118 16.35 -2.16 -5.55
N LYS A 119 16.18 -1.27 -6.52
CA LYS A 119 17.28 -0.53 -7.17
C LYS A 119 16.79 0.86 -7.54
N GLU A 120 17.72 1.78 -7.70
CA GLU A 120 17.44 3.14 -8.15
C GLU A 120 16.61 3.11 -9.44
N PRO A 121 15.51 3.90 -9.52
CA PRO A 121 14.72 3.98 -10.75
C PRO A 121 15.52 4.59 -11.90
N GLU A 122 15.33 4.09 -13.12
CA GLU A 122 15.98 4.60 -14.30
C GLU A 122 15.63 6.06 -14.57
N ARG A 123 14.35 6.40 -14.42
CA ARG A 123 13.89 7.79 -14.53
C ARG A 123 13.77 8.40 -13.13
N TRP A 124 14.42 9.51 -12.96
CA TRP A 124 14.35 10.30 -11.72
C TRP A 124 13.14 11.24 -11.78
N ASP A 125 12.19 11.00 -10.92
CA ASP A 125 10.99 11.83 -10.81
C ASP A 125 11.03 12.62 -9.50
N VAL A 126 11.02 13.96 -9.62
CA VAL A 126 11.10 14.84 -8.45
C VAL A 126 9.89 14.75 -7.54
N MET A 127 8.76 14.24 -8.04
CA MET A 127 7.51 14.15 -7.26
C MET A 127 7.56 13.08 -6.18
N TYR A 128 8.55 12.17 -6.20
CA TYR A 128 8.80 11.29 -5.07
C TYR A 128 9.18 12.02 -3.79
N GLN A 129 9.49 13.31 -3.86
CA GLN A 129 9.66 14.15 -2.66
C GLN A 129 8.42 14.16 -1.76
N PHE A 130 7.23 13.91 -2.29
CA PHE A 130 6.04 13.73 -1.46
C PHE A 130 6.21 12.67 -0.37
N CYS A 131 7.04 11.67 -0.60
CA CYS A 131 7.27 10.60 0.38
C CYS A 131 8.02 11.08 1.62
N PHE A 132 8.71 12.21 1.56
CA PHE A 132 9.36 12.80 2.73
C PHE A 132 8.41 13.61 3.61
N LEU A 133 7.19 13.86 3.15
CA LEU A 133 6.17 14.51 3.96
C LEU A 133 5.69 13.56 5.06
N ASN A 134 5.21 14.15 6.14
CA ASN A 134 4.57 13.42 7.24
C ASN A 134 5.47 12.39 7.96
N GLY A 135 6.78 12.46 7.77
CA GLY A 135 7.75 11.53 8.37
C GLY A 135 8.00 10.25 7.58
N GLY A 136 7.59 10.22 6.30
CA GLY A 136 7.91 9.11 5.39
C GLY A 136 9.35 9.14 4.89
N ASP A 137 9.72 8.15 4.09
CA ASP A 137 11.06 8.01 3.55
C ASP A 137 11.08 7.17 2.25
N ILE A 138 12.21 7.21 1.56
CA ILE A 138 12.51 6.40 0.38
C ILE A 138 13.66 5.45 0.73
N CYS A 139 13.45 4.15 0.54
CA CYS A 139 14.36 3.10 0.97
C CYS A 139 14.83 2.27 -0.22
N PHE A 140 16.09 1.86 -0.24
CA PHE A 140 16.69 1.10 -1.34
C PHE A 140 17.08 -0.33 -0.93
N SER A 141 16.73 -0.73 0.28
CA SER A 141 16.85 -2.11 0.74
C SER A 141 15.74 -2.43 1.73
N GLU A 142 15.46 -3.72 1.94
CA GLU A 142 14.53 -4.15 2.96
C GLU A 142 14.99 -3.70 4.35
N GLU A 143 16.29 -3.76 4.60
CA GLU A 143 16.89 -3.31 5.86
C GLU A 143 16.63 -1.82 6.11
N GLU A 144 16.83 -0.98 5.11
CA GLU A 144 16.50 0.46 5.21
C GLU A 144 15.02 0.68 5.53
N LEU A 145 14.13 -0.04 4.83
CA LEU A 145 12.70 0.06 5.07
C LEU A 145 12.35 -0.32 6.51
N PHE A 146 12.87 -1.44 6.99
CA PHE A 146 12.56 -1.92 8.34
C PHE A 146 13.15 -1.00 9.41
N GLU A 147 14.34 -0.48 9.22
CA GLU A 147 14.93 0.51 10.11
C GLU A 147 14.12 1.81 10.14
N ALA A 148 13.67 2.30 8.99
CA ALA A 148 12.81 3.48 8.90
C ALA A 148 11.48 3.28 9.64
N LEU A 149 10.84 2.11 9.49
CA LEU A 149 9.61 1.78 10.18
C LEU A 149 9.82 1.65 11.69
N LYS A 150 10.90 1.02 12.13
CA LYS A 150 11.26 0.92 13.56
C LYS A 150 11.50 2.30 14.17
N LYS A 151 12.25 3.14 13.45
CA LYS A 151 12.53 4.52 13.87
C LYS A 151 11.25 5.33 14.01
N TYR A 152 10.33 5.20 13.05
CA TYR A 152 9.03 5.83 13.11
C TYR A 152 8.25 5.37 14.34
N LYS A 153 8.20 4.07 14.61
CA LYS A 153 7.54 3.48 15.77
C LYS A 153 8.13 3.97 17.10
N ASN A 154 9.46 4.05 17.17
CA ASN A 154 10.17 4.40 18.41
C ASN A 154 10.16 5.89 18.71
N ASN A 155 10.02 6.75 17.72
CA ASN A 155 10.01 8.21 17.90
C ASN A 155 8.66 8.76 18.40
N GLY A 156 7.74 7.89 18.81
CA GLY A 156 6.52 8.30 19.49
C GLY A 156 5.51 9.05 18.63
N TYR A 157 5.49 8.81 17.35
CA TYR A 157 4.35 9.22 16.50
C TYR A 157 3.15 8.32 16.86
N ILE A 158 2.81 8.42 18.10
CA ILE A 158 1.72 7.68 18.72
C ILE A 158 0.47 8.55 18.65
#